data_2a3dac7c4d2dbda0f53f9d82a9233cc1
#
_entry.id   2a3dac7c4d2dbda0f53f9d82a9233cc1
#
_cell.length_a   1.000
_cell.length_b   1.000
_cell.length_c   1.000
_cell.angle_alpha   90.00
_cell.angle_beta   90.00
_cell.angle_gamma   90.00
#
_symmetry.space_group_name_H-M   'P 1'
#
loop_
_entity.id
_entity.type
_entity.pdbx_description
1 polymer ?
#
loop_
_entity_poly.entity_id
_entity_poly.type
_entity_poly.pdbx_seq_one_letter_code
_entity_poly.pdbx_strand_id
1 'polypeptide(L)'
;MSRNRSILRIPTLLSLVVVCALALPATAMAKPPGGGSGGSGGTTTTIATSYAGRAYGLSATATALANLVRVGPVVVSDTGELPSTGGEVDRSLLTADVALSGVSLDADVVDAVVVGSGLTTDANAETVGLTGGVDGLLTISAGVIQAQSTATCTSTGPVYAGNAHLADVAVTLLGQPVVIAANPAPNTTINLLNGVVKIVLNEQTMSGGRLVVNALHITVNGALSLLSTVASADIVVSHAEAGISCATSTTGGGSCPVKDFVTGGGQLASSSGAGVSFGFMGGLKNPGLMGHFNAVDHGTGQHIQGSSVSAYTITGPTSRQITYDNGALVVNATDNGEPGTNDDLSFTGGYNGNPIASGNIQLHQPAGCPATTTSGGGKKH
;
A
#
# COMPACT_ATOMS: atom_id res chain seq x y z
N MET A 1 50.45 -28.72 -8.32
CA MET A 1 49.63 -28.02 -9.30
C MET A 1 48.55 -27.26 -8.58
N SER A 2 48.79 -25.99 -8.29
CA SER A 2 47.91 -25.08 -7.55
C SER A 2 46.99 -24.38 -8.54
N ARG A 3 45.67 -24.54 -8.37
CA ARG A 3 44.64 -23.81 -9.14
C ARG A 3 44.28 -22.52 -8.42
N ASN A 4 44.74 -21.40 -8.92
CA ASN A 4 44.31 -20.07 -8.57
C ASN A 4 42.84 -19.89 -8.97
N ARG A 5 41.96 -19.67 -8.02
CA ARG A 5 40.58 -19.18 -8.27
C ARG A 5 40.60 -17.66 -8.18
N SER A 6 40.51 -17.01 -9.30
CA SER A 6 40.30 -15.57 -9.39
C SER A 6 38.85 -15.26 -8.93
N ILE A 7 38.72 -14.54 -7.82
CA ILE A 7 37.44 -14.01 -7.35
C ILE A 7 37.13 -12.76 -8.18
N LEU A 8 36.19 -12.88 -9.10
CA LEU A 8 35.67 -11.77 -9.87
C LEU A 8 34.74 -10.94 -8.93
N ARG A 9 35.18 -9.74 -8.56
CA ARG A 9 34.38 -8.78 -7.83
C ARG A 9 33.41 -8.13 -8.82
N ILE A 10 32.11 -8.43 -8.69
CA ILE A 10 31.04 -7.74 -9.41
C ILE A 10 30.79 -6.40 -8.70
N PRO A 11 30.84 -5.25 -9.39
CA PRO A 11 30.50 -3.98 -8.79
C PRO A 11 28.98 -3.94 -8.55
N THR A 12 28.62 -3.54 -7.34
CA THR A 12 27.24 -3.25 -6.93
C THR A 12 26.69 -2.14 -7.82
N LEU A 13 25.83 -2.48 -8.77
CA LEU A 13 25.05 -1.52 -9.53
C LEU A 13 23.99 -0.93 -8.59
N LEU A 14 24.23 0.31 -8.17
CA LEU A 14 23.29 1.14 -7.47
C LEU A 14 22.15 1.46 -8.45
N SER A 15 20.99 0.82 -8.28
CA SER A 15 19.79 1.11 -9.04
C SER A 15 19.36 2.55 -8.73
N LEU A 16 19.63 3.45 -9.64
CA LEU A 16 19.16 4.82 -9.64
C LEU A 16 17.68 4.79 -10.06
N VAL A 17 16.76 4.80 -9.09
CA VAL A 17 15.34 5.03 -9.36
C VAL A 17 15.21 6.48 -9.83
N VAL A 18 15.12 6.66 -11.14
CA VAL A 18 14.77 7.94 -11.75
C VAL A 18 13.26 8.12 -11.61
N VAL A 19 12.84 8.80 -10.54
CA VAL A 19 11.49 9.33 -10.44
C VAL A 19 11.37 10.47 -11.45
N CYS A 20 10.77 10.17 -12.60
CA CYS A 20 10.42 11.17 -13.60
C CYS A 20 9.22 11.96 -13.09
N ALA A 21 9.47 13.04 -12.34
CA ALA A 21 8.44 14.01 -11.98
C ALA A 21 7.97 14.72 -13.26
N LEU A 22 6.82 14.35 -13.78
CA LEU A 22 6.12 15.09 -14.82
C LEU A 22 5.67 16.44 -14.22
N ALA A 23 6.45 17.48 -14.45
CA ALA A 23 6.08 18.84 -14.16
C ALA A 23 4.94 19.25 -15.11
N LEU A 24 3.72 19.30 -14.58
CA LEU A 24 2.60 19.94 -15.26
C LEU A 24 2.85 21.46 -15.28
N PRO A 25 2.65 22.17 -16.42
CA PRO A 25 2.79 23.60 -16.48
C PRO A 25 1.72 24.26 -15.60
N ALA A 26 2.15 25.09 -14.64
CA ALA A 26 1.27 25.95 -13.88
C ALA A 26 0.66 27.00 -14.83
N THR A 27 -0.61 26.85 -15.17
CA THR A 27 -1.38 27.92 -15.81
C THR A 27 -1.62 29.00 -14.78
N ALA A 28 -0.97 30.15 -14.97
CA ALA A 28 -1.23 31.35 -14.20
C ALA A 28 -2.68 31.80 -14.44
N MET A 29 -3.54 31.65 -13.43
CA MET A 29 -4.87 32.24 -13.45
C MET A 29 -4.77 33.74 -13.15
N ALA A 30 -5.21 34.54 -14.09
CA ALA A 30 -5.40 35.98 -13.91
C ALA A 30 -6.46 36.23 -12.84
N LYS A 31 -6.17 37.15 -11.91
CA LYS A 31 -7.06 37.61 -10.85
C LYS A 31 -8.23 38.40 -11.47
N PRO A 32 -9.51 38.01 -11.26
CA PRO A 32 -10.63 38.86 -11.65
C PRO A 32 -10.82 40.04 -10.67
N PRO A 33 -11.33 41.19 -11.13
CA PRO A 33 -11.58 42.34 -10.28
C PRO A 33 -12.75 42.10 -9.31
N GLY A 34 -12.65 42.66 -8.14
CA GLY A 34 -13.52 42.44 -7.01
C GLY A 34 -14.96 42.91 -7.23
N GLY A 35 -15.89 42.13 -6.68
CA GLY A 35 -17.29 42.46 -6.48
C GLY A 35 -17.83 41.50 -5.45
N GLY A 36 -18.20 41.99 -4.27
CA GLY A 36 -18.59 41.23 -3.12
C GLY A 36 -19.90 40.45 -3.28
N SER A 37 -19.98 39.35 -2.59
CA SER A 37 -21.13 38.78 -1.87
C SER A 37 -20.66 37.51 -1.17
N GLY A 38 -20.77 37.48 0.15
CA GLY A 38 -20.39 36.32 0.97
C GLY A 38 -21.23 35.09 0.62
N GLY A 39 -20.61 34.18 -0.12
CA GLY A 39 -21.05 32.80 -0.24
C GLY A 39 -20.06 31.96 0.53
N SER A 40 -20.48 31.34 1.61
CA SER A 40 -19.72 30.29 2.34
C SER A 40 -19.47 29.13 1.39
N GLY A 41 -18.37 29.19 0.63
CA GLY A 41 -17.90 28.07 -0.16
C GLY A 41 -17.35 26.97 0.78
N GLY A 42 -18.11 25.92 0.99
CA GLY A 42 -17.62 24.75 1.71
C GLY A 42 -16.41 24.15 0.99
N THR A 43 -15.30 23.95 1.69
CA THR A 43 -14.11 23.30 1.15
C THR A 43 -14.32 21.79 1.24
N THR A 44 -14.30 21.11 0.09
CA THR A 44 -14.36 19.65 0.02
C THR A 44 -12.95 19.09 0.18
N THR A 45 -12.71 18.33 1.22
CA THR A 45 -11.43 17.63 1.43
C THR A 45 -11.60 16.17 1.09
N THR A 46 -10.72 15.64 0.23
CA THR A 46 -10.66 14.22 -0.09
C THR A 46 -9.64 13.56 0.84
N ILE A 47 -10.02 12.40 1.39
CA ILE A 47 -9.15 11.57 2.21
C ILE A 47 -9.22 10.12 1.74
N ALA A 48 -8.12 9.40 1.84
CA ALA A 48 -8.12 7.95 1.74
C ALA A 48 -8.57 7.35 3.07
N THR A 49 -9.50 6.40 3.02
CA THR A 49 -10.03 5.70 4.20
C THR A 49 -9.50 4.29 4.32
N SER A 50 -9.09 3.68 3.23
CA SER A 50 -8.40 2.40 3.23
C SER A 50 -7.62 2.19 1.94
N TYR A 51 -6.58 1.39 2.03
CA TYR A 51 -5.72 0.99 0.95
C TYR A 51 -5.90 -0.50 0.68
N ALA A 52 -5.69 -0.92 -0.56
CA ALA A 52 -5.72 -2.32 -0.94
C ALA A 52 -4.76 -2.53 -2.12
N GLY A 53 -4.04 -3.62 -2.11
CA GLY A 53 -3.13 -3.93 -3.20
C GLY A 53 -2.38 -5.22 -2.96
N ARG A 54 -1.87 -5.78 -4.03
CA ARG A 54 -1.01 -6.96 -4.06
C ARG A 54 -0.16 -6.92 -5.31
N ALA A 55 1.04 -7.45 -5.24
CA ALA A 55 1.89 -7.62 -6.40
C ALA A 55 2.65 -8.96 -6.31
N TYR A 56 2.93 -9.57 -7.46
CA TYR A 56 3.81 -10.73 -7.55
C TYR A 56 4.47 -10.79 -8.92
N GLY A 57 5.67 -11.37 -8.98
CA GLY A 57 6.42 -11.44 -10.21
C GLY A 57 5.98 -12.55 -11.15
N LEU A 58 5.81 -13.78 -10.64
CA LEU A 58 5.41 -14.93 -11.43
C LEU A 58 4.28 -15.70 -10.75
N SER A 59 3.34 -16.19 -11.56
CA SER A 59 2.37 -17.20 -11.13
C SER A 59 2.19 -18.22 -12.24
N ALA A 60 2.17 -19.49 -11.88
CA ALA A 60 1.92 -20.57 -12.82
C ALA A 60 1.01 -21.65 -12.23
N THR A 61 0.07 -22.12 -13.03
CA THR A 61 -0.75 -23.30 -12.78
C THR A 61 -0.67 -24.22 -13.99
N ALA A 62 -0.58 -25.51 -13.77
CA ALA A 62 -0.65 -26.51 -14.84
C ALA A 62 -1.63 -27.63 -14.45
N THR A 63 -2.32 -28.21 -15.45
CA THR A 63 -3.08 -29.43 -15.28
C THR A 63 -2.37 -30.52 -16.08
N ALA A 64 -1.92 -31.55 -15.38
CA ALA A 64 -1.25 -32.69 -16.01
C ALA A 64 -2.25 -33.56 -16.78
N LEU A 65 -1.85 -33.99 -17.98
CA LEU A 65 -2.70 -34.82 -18.85
C LEU A 65 -2.95 -36.21 -18.28
N ALA A 66 -1.94 -36.79 -17.61
CA ALA A 66 -1.96 -38.18 -17.19
C ALA A 66 -3.07 -38.55 -16.18
N ASN A 67 -3.47 -37.62 -15.31
CA ASN A 67 -4.50 -37.84 -14.29
C ASN A 67 -5.44 -36.67 -14.11
N LEU A 68 -5.41 -35.66 -14.99
CA LEU A 68 -6.14 -34.38 -14.87
C LEU A 68 -5.90 -33.71 -13.51
N VAL A 69 -4.69 -33.88 -12.95
CA VAL A 69 -4.30 -33.28 -11.67
C VAL A 69 -3.84 -31.85 -11.92
N ARG A 70 -4.51 -30.92 -11.29
CA ARG A 70 -4.10 -29.51 -11.27
C ARG A 70 -3.00 -29.29 -10.23
N VAL A 71 -1.89 -28.69 -10.64
CA VAL A 71 -0.75 -28.31 -9.79
C VAL A 71 -0.63 -26.80 -9.82
N GLY A 72 -0.46 -26.19 -8.66
CA GLY A 72 -0.37 -24.74 -8.50
C GLY A 72 -1.68 -24.11 -7.98
N PRO A 73 -1.79 -22.74 -7.94
CA PRO A 73 -0.77 -21.83 -8.43
C PRO A 73 0.50 -21.84 -7.57
N VAL A 74 1.66 -21.86 -8.24
CA VAL A 74 2.92 -21.45 -7.63
C VAL A 74 3.07 -19.95 -7.86
N VAL A 75 3.28 -19.19 -6.80
CA VAL A 75 3.42 -17.72 -6.88
C VAL A 75 4.77 -17.32 -6.30
N VAL A 76 5.51 -16.48 -7.03
CA VAL A 76 6.87 -16.06 -6.69
C VAL A 76 6.92 -14.58 -6.44
N SER A 77 7.64 -14.15 -5.40
CA SER A 77 7.75 -12.77 -4.92
C SER A 77 6.36 -12.14 -4.67
N ASP A 78 5.52 -12.83 -3.92
CA ASP A 78 4.18 -12.38 -3.58
C ASP A 78 4.22 -11.47 -2.35
N THR A 79 3.81 -10.22 -2.49
CA THR A 79 3.68 -9.28 -1.36
C THR A 79 2.59 -9.71 -0.37
N GLY A 80 1.62 -10.53 -0.83
CA GLY A 80 0.36 -10.67 -0.13
C GLY A 80 -0.47 -9.38 -0.19
N GLU A 81 -1.52 -9.34 0.62
CA GLU A 81 -2.41 -8.17 0.69
C GLU A 81 -1.75 -7.01 1.46
N LEU A 82 -1.83 -5.80 0.89
CA LEU A 82 -1.46 -4.58 1.60
C LEU A 82 -2.40 -4.36 2.80
N PRO A 83 -1.90 -4.03 4.00
CA PRO A 83 -2.75 -3.64 5.12
C PRO A 83 -3.69 -2.49 4.74
N SER A 84 -4.95 -2.54 5.18
CA SER A 84 -5.93 -1.49 4.88
C SER A 84 -5.57 -0.11 5.44
N THR A 85 -4.67 -0.06 6.41
CA THR A 85 -4.08 1.16 6.98
C THR A 85 -2.98 1.78 6.11
N GLY A 86 -2.59 1.10 5.02
CA GLY A 86 -1.47 1.49 4.17
C GLY A 86 -0.12 0.99 4.71
N GLY A 87 0.93 1.59 4.23
CA GLY A 87 2.32 1.19 4.47
C GLY A 87 2.96 0.68 3.18
N GLU A 88 4.02 -0.07 3.31
CA GLU A 88 4.78 -0.66 2.21
C GLU A 88 4.99 -2.15 2.48
N VAL A 89 4.81 -2.95 1.44
CA VAL A 89 5.17 -4.38 1.44
C VAL A 89 5.97 -4.63 0.17
N ASP A 90 7.18 -5.16 0.33
CA ASP A 90 8.07 -5.54 -0.75
C ASP A 90 8.48 -7.00 -0.66
N ARG A 91 8.75 -7.61 -1.79
CA ARG A 91 9.33 -8.95 -1.94
C ARG A 91 10.25 -8.96 -3.14
N SER A 92 11.47 -9.40 -2.93
CA SER A 92 12.47 -9.56 -3.97
C SER A 92 13.13 -10.92 -3.88
N LEU A 93 13.33 -11.55 -5.01
CA LEU A 93 13.99 -12.84 -5.11
C LEU A 93 15.04 -12.79 -6.24
N LEU A 94 16.26 -13.15 -5.91
CA LEU A 94 17.32 -13.41 -6.86
C LEU A 94 17.25 -14.89 -7.25
N THR A 95 17.03 -15.18 -8.51
CA THR A 95 16.79 -16.51 -9.07
C THR A 95 15.47 -17.15 -8.66
N ALA A 96 14.53 -17.21 -9.56
CA ALA A 96 13.28 -17.94 -9.43
C ALA A 96 13.27 -19.12 -10.40
N ASP A 97 12.89 -20.28 -9.92
CA ASP A 97 12.68 -21.49 -10.71
C ASP A 97 11.28 -22.05 -10.39
N VAL A 98 10.42 -22.10 -11.39
CA VAL A 98 9.07 -22.66 -11.29
C VAL A 98 8.97 -23.85 -12.23
N ALA A 99 8.96 -25.06 -11.67
CA ALA A 99 8.80 -26.30 -12.39
C ALA A 99 7.47 -26.97 -12.03
N LEU A 100 6.55 -27.04 -12.99
CA LEU A 100 5.29 -27.77 -12.91
C LEU A 100 5.26 -28.83 -14.01
N SER A 101 4.25 -29.72 -14.00
CA SER A 101 4.11 -30.74 -15.05
C SER A 101 3.99 -30.08 -16.43
N GLY A 102 5.08 -30.09 -17.20
CA GLY A 102 5.17 -29.55 -18.54
C GLY A 102 5.17 -28.01 -18.64
N VAL A 103 5.39 -27.30 -17.54
CA VAL A 103 5.64 -25.85 -17.50
C VAL A 103 6.93 -25.59 -16.72
N SER A 104 7.86 -24.88 -17.31
CA SER A 104 9.08 -24.43 -16.65
C SER A 104 9.29 -22.93 -16.90
N LEU A 105 9.63 -22.19 -15.84
CA LEU A 105 9.92 -20.76 -15.90
C LEU A 105 11.09 -20.47 -14.97
N ASP A 106 12.14 -19.86 -15.52
CA ASP A 106 13.31 -19.39 -14.79
C ASP A 106 13.41 -17.88 -14.93
N ALA A 107 13.77 -17.17 -13.87
CA ALA A 107 14.02 -15.73 -13.90
C ALA A 107 15.22 -15.37 -13.02
N ASP A 108 16.02 -14.38 -13.48
CA ASP A 108 17.21 -13.92 -12.77
C ASP A 108 16.85 -13.07 -11.54
N VAL A 109 15.83 -12.19 -11.69
CA VAL A 109 15.32 -11.34 -10.60
C VAL A 109 13.82 -11.24 -10.71
N VAL A 110 13.15 -11.35 -9.56
CA VAL A 110 11.70 -11.13 -9.45
C VAL A 110 11.45 -10.19 -8.29
N ASP A 111 10.88 -9.04 -8.57
CA ASP A 111 10.61 -7.99 -7.59
C ASP A 111 9.12 -7.61 -7.58
N ALA A 112 8.58 -7.32 -6.40
CA ALA A 112 7.21 -6.89 -6.24
C ALA A 112 7.09 -5.95 -5.04
N VAL A 113 6.44 -4.81 -5.22
CA VAL A 113 6.24 -3.81 -4.16
C VAL A 113 4.84 -3.22 -4.24
N VAL A 114 4.23 -3.00 -3.08
CA VAL A 114 2.96 -2.29 -2.94
C VAL A 114 3.09 -1.25 -1.84
N VAL A 115 2.70 -0.01 -2.16
CA VAL A 115 2.74 1.13 -1.23
C VAL A 115 1.38 1.78 -1.16
N GLY A 116 0.86 1.95 0.05
CA GLY A 116 -0.38 2.72 0.31
C GLY A 116 -0.08 3.90 1.22
N SER A 117 -0.16 5.13 0.71
CA SER A 117 0.11 6.33 1.50
C SER A 117 -0.60 7.56 0.94
N GLY A 118 -0.94 8.51 1.81
CA GLY A 118 -1.59 9.74 1.41
C GLY A 118 -2.90 9.50 0.66
N LEU A 119 -2.97 9.87 -0.60
CA LEU A 119 -4.14 9.68 -1.47
C LEU A 119 -3.91 8.62 -2.55
N THR A 120 -2.86 7.79 -2.45
CA THR A 120 -2.49 6.82 -3.49
C THR A 120 -2.25 5.43 -2.92
N THR A 121 -2.54 4.44 -3.76
CA THR A 121 -2.00 3.09 -3.66
C THR A 121 -1.27 2.79 -4.95
N ASP A 122 -0.02 2.40 -4.85
CA ASP A 122 0.83 2.04 -5.99
C ASP A 122 1.30 0.59 -5.83
N ALA A 123 1.12 -0.21 -6.88
CA ALA A 123 1.62 -1.58 -6.95
C ALA A 123 2.49 -1.74 -8.19
N ASN A 124 3.63 -2.37 -8.03
CA ASN A 124 4.57 -2.65 -9.10
C ASN A 124 5.12 -4.07 -8.97
N ALA A 125 5.25 -4.76 -10.10
CA ALA A 125 5.93 -6.04 -10.18
C ALA A 125 6.85 -6.06 -11.40
N GLU A 126 8.05 -6.60 -11.22
CA GLU A 126 9.07 -6.71 -12.26
C GLU A 126 9.67 -8.11 -12.29
N THR A 127 9.86 -8.65 -13.48
CA THR A 127 10.54 -9.91 -13.74
C THR A 127 11.63 -9.68 -14.77
N VAL A 128 12.87 -10.00 -14.42
CA VAL A 128 14.06 -9.81 -15.23
C VAL A 128 14.67 -11.15 -15.64
N GLY A 129 15.15 -11.26 -16.86
CA GLY A 129 15.86 -12.44 -17.35
C GLY A 129 14.99 -13.68 -17.44
N LEU A 130 13.69 -13.51 -17.77
CA LEU A 130 12.75 -14.63 -17.86
C LEU A 130 13.09 -15.56 -19.03
N THR A 131 13.11 -16.85 -18.77
CA THR A 131 13.16 -17.93 -19.78
C THR A 131 12.25 -19.06 -19.38
N GLY A 132 11.72 -19.82 -20.36
CA GLY A 132 10.89 -21.00 -20.08
C GLY A 132 9.71 -21.16 -21.03
N GLY A 133 8.63 -21.74 -20.54
CA GLY A 133 7.40 -21.93 -21.32
C GLY A 133 6.62 -23.20 -21.02
N VAL A 134 5.97 -23.72 -22.05
CA VAL A 134 5.17 -24.97 -22.03
C VAL A 134 5.84 -25.99 -22.96
N ASP A 135 6.22 -27.13 -22.40
CA ASP A 135 6.99 -28.16 -23.10
C ASP A 135 6.40 -28.55 -24.45
N GLY A 136 7.24 -28.47 -25.50
CA GLY A 136 6.88 -28.84 -26.87
C GLY A 136 5.89 -27.89 -27.56
N LEU A 137 5.38 -26.87 -26.86
CA LEU A 137 4.39 -25.94 -27.39
C LEU A 137 4.90 -24.52 -27.51
N LEU A 138 5.33 -23.93 -26.40
CA LEU A 138 5.59 -22.50 -26.27
C LEU A 138 6.92 -22.28 -25.57
N THR A 139 7.76 -21.39 -26.11
CA THR A 139 8.91 -20.86 -25.38
C THR A 139 8.79 -19.36 -25.21
N ILE A 140 9.28 -18.84 -24.08
CA ILE A 140 9.26 -17.44 -23.72
C ILE A 140 10.67 -17.07 -23.27
N SER A 141 11.15 -15.92 -23.75
CA SER A 141 12.28 -15.24 -23.13
C SER A 141 12.01 -13.75 -23.06
N ALA A 142 12.47 -13.08 -22.01
CA ALA A 142 12.31 -11.65 -21.84
C ALA A 142 13.49 -11.06 -21.08
N GLY A 143 13.92 -9.87 -21.48
CA GLY A 143 14.87 -9.07 -20.70
C GLY A 143 14.21 -8.49 -19.46
N VAL A 144 13.10 -7.76 -19.64
CA VAL A 144 12.31 -7.18 -18.54
C VAL A 144 10.80 -7.25 -18.87
N ILE A 145 10.02 -7.66 -17.92
CA ILE A 145 8.55 -7.56 -17.92
C ILE A 145 8.12 -6.84 -16.65
N GLN A 146 7.36 -5.75 -16.77
CA GLN A 146 6.90 -4.94 -15.65
C GLN A 146 5.41 -4.67 -15.74
N ALA A 147 4.71 -4.78 -14.61
CA ALA A 147 3.32 -4.37 -14.42
C ALA A 147 3.25 -3.27 -13.38
N GLN A 148 2.44 -2.26 -13.61
CA GLN A 148 2.17 -1.18 -12.67
C GLN A 148 0.67 -0.92 -12.58
N SER A 149 0.17 -0.76 -11.35
CA SER A 149 -1.20 -0.36 -11.07
C SER A 149 -1.21 0.73 -10.00
N THR A 150 -1.95 1.80 -10.24
CA THR A 150 -2.10 2.94 -9.32
C THR A 150 -3.57 3.24 -9.10
N ALA A 151 -3.95 3.49 -7.85
CA ALA A 151 -5.25 3.99 -7.45
C ALA A 151 -5.07 5.31 -6.69
N THR A 152 -5.77 6.36 -7.10
CA THR A 152 -5.66 7.70 -6.50
C THR A 152 -7.00 8.23 -6.08
N CYS A 153 -7.11 8.74 -4.86
CA CYS A 153 -8.29 9.45 -4.38
C CYS A 153 -8.37 10.86 -4.99
N THR A 154 -9.48 11.14 -5.64
CA THR A 154 -9.81 12.48 -6.14
C THR A 154 -11.08 13.02 -5.47
N SER A 155 -11.41 14.28 -5.71
CA SER A 155 -12.65 14.89 -5.21
C SER A 155 -13.93 14.21 -5.72
N THR A 156 -13.82 13.44 -6.82
CA THR A 156 -14.94 12.71 -7.43
C THR A 156 -14.92 11.21 -7.12
N GLY A 157 -13.94 10.73 -6.36
CA GLY A 157 -13.76 9.33 -6.01
C GLY A 157 -12.41 8.77 -6.49
N PRO A 158 -12.22 7.44 -6.43
CA PRO A 158 -11.00 6.80 -6.88
C PRO A 158 -10.83 6.86 -8.40
N VAL A 159 -9.62 7.16 -8.84
CA VAL A 159 -9.18 7.10 -10.24
C VAL A 159 -8.06 6.07 -10.35
N TYR A 160 -8.09 5.27 -11.40
CA TYR A 160 -7.16 4.17 -11.61
C TYR A 160 -6.32 4.38 -12.87
N ALA A 161 -5.05 3.98 -12.80
CA ALA A 161 -4.15 3.95 -13.94
C ALA A 161 -3.34 2.66 -13.92
N GLY A 162 -3.19 2.03 -15.07
CA GLY A 162 -2.42 0.80 -15.23
C GLY A 162 -1.50 0.86 -16.45
N ASN A 163 -0.35 0.23 -16.35
CA ASN A 163 0.62 0.14 -17.43
C ASN A 163 1.39 -1.18 -17.37
N ALA A 164 1.84 -1.65 -18.54
CA ALA A 164 2.80 -2.73 -18.67
C ALA A 164 3.92 -2.33 -19.63
N HIS A 165 5.14 -2.73 -19.27
CA HIS A 165 6.32 -2.56 -20.11
C HIS A 165 6.97 -3.92 -20.35
N LEU A 166 7.27 -4.21 -21.62
CA LEU A 166 7.90 -5.46 -22.05
C LEU A 166 9.12 -5.14 -22.89
N ALA A 167 10.31 -5.53 -22.42
CA ALA A 167 11.57 -5.33 -23.12
C ALA A 167 12.19 -6.67 -23.50
N ASP A 168 12.69 -6.77 -24.72
CA ASP A 168 13.37 -7.94 -25.28
C ASP A 168 12.55 -9.24 -25.14
N VAL A 169 11.24 -9.14 -25.34
CA VAL A 169 10.33 -10.29 -25.23
C VAL A 169 10.29 -11.04 -26.56
N ALA A 170 10.68 -12.30 -26.51
CA ALA A 170 10.53 -13.24 -27.60
C ALA A 170 9.65 -14.41 -27.16
N VAL A 171 8.63 -14.70 -27.97
CA VAL A 171 7.75 -15.85 -27.80
C VAL A 171 7.81 -16.68 -29.06
N THR A 172 7.95 -18.00 -28.91
CA THR A 172 7.81 -18.92 -30.05
C THR A 172 6.70 -19.93 -29.78
N LEU A 173 5.90 -20.23 -30.78
CA LEU A 173 4.88 -21.27 -30.75
C LEU A 173 5.23 -22.35 -31.75
N LEU A 174 5.43 -23.58 -31.32
CA LEU A 174 5.88 -24.70 -32.16
C LEU A 174 7.10 -24.33 -33.02
N GLY A 175 8.05 -23.58 -32.42
CA GLY A 175 9.27 -23.11 -33.07
C GLY A 175 9.08 -21.90 -34.02
N GLN A 176 7.85 -21.38 -34.18
CA GLN A 176 7.58 -20.20 -35.00
C GLN A 176 7.48 -18.94 -34.13
N PRO A 177 8.13 -17.81 -34.52
CA PRO A 177 8.10 -16.59 -33.72
C PRO A 177 6.70 -15.97 -33.70
N VAL A 178 6.30 -15.47 -32.52
CA VAL A 178 5.08 -14.69 -32.29
C VAL A 178 5.52 -13.25 -32.05
N VAL A 179 4.91 -12.29 -32.74
CA VAL A 179 5.25 -10.87 -32.59
C VAL A 179 4.63 -10.32 -31.30
N ILE A 180 5.47 -9.83 -30.42
CA ILE A 180 5.09 -9.19 -29.16
C ILE A 180 5.42 -7.71 -29.20
N ALA A 181 4.47 -6.84 -28.87
CA ALA A 181 4.69 -5.39 -28.78
C ALA A 181 5.36 -5.02 -27.45
N ALA A 182 6.36 -4.13 -27.50
CA ALA A 182 7.07 -3.68 -26.28
C ALA A 182 6.20 -2.83 -25.35
N ASN A 183 5.34 -1.98 -25.91
CA ASN A 183 4.38 -1.15 -25.17
C ASN A 183 2.97 -1.45 -25.68
N PRO A 184 2.34 -2.56 -25.27
CA PRO A 184 1.05 -2.96 -25.77
C PRO A 184 -0.04 -2.05 -25.22
N ALA A 185 -1.05 -1.76 -26.05
CA ALA A 185 -2.27 -1.15 -25.56
C ALA A 185 -2.95 -2.08 -24.53
N PRO A 186 -3.74 -1.56 -23.60
CA PRO A 186 -4.46 -2.37 -22.63
C PRO A 186 -5.25 -3.49 -23.31
N ASN A 187 -5.18 -4.70 -22.75
CA ASN A 187 -5.88 -5.90 -23.19
C ASN A 187 -5.56 -6.36 -24.63
N THR A 188 -4.33 -6.09 -25.10
CA THR A 188 -3.87 -6.60 -26.40
C THR A 188 -3.84 -8.12 -26.38
N THR A 189 -4.72 -8.73 -27.19
CA THR A 189 -4.92 -10.19 -27.20
C THR A 189 -4.41 -10.82 -28.50
N ILE A 190 -3.63 -11.90 -28.36
CA ILE A 190 -3.12 -12.73 -29.44
C ILE A 190 -3.69 -14.13 -29.28
N ASN A 191 -4.54 -14.57 -30.21
CA ASN A 191 -5.11 -15.91 -30.21
C ASN A 191 -4.36 -16.79 -31.22
N LEU A 192 -3.86 -17.91 -30.76
CA LEU A 192 -3.05 -18.85 -31.53
C LEU A 192 -3.70 -20.24 -31.49
N LEU A 193 -3.46 -21.05 -32.52
CA LEU A 193 -4.03 -22.42 -32.63
C LEU A 193 -5.54 -22.46 -32.40
N ASN A 194 -6.28 -21.58 -33.09
CA ASN A 194 -7.75 -21.45 -32.94
C ASN A 194 -8.22 -21.21 -31.50
N GLY A 195 -7.44 -20.46 -30.70
CA GLY A 195 -7.79 -20.10 -29.33
C GLY A 195 -7.32 -21.09 -28.27
N VAL A 196 -6.60 -22.16 -28.65
CA VAL A 196 -5.97 -23.08 -27.68
C VAL A 196 -4.91 -22.38 -26.86
N VAL A 197 -4.13 -21.49 -27.49
CA VAL A 197 -3.18 -20.60 -26.81
C VAL A 197 -3.67 -19.18 -26.95
N LYS A 198 -3.87 -18.51 -25.82
CA LYS A 198 -4.22 -17.10 -25.73
C LYS A 198 -3.14 -16.37 -24.97
N ILE A 199 -2.62 -15.31 -25.55
CA ILE A 199 -1.67 -14.38 -24.88
C ILE A 199 -2.37 -13.04 -24.75
N VAL A 200 -2.41 -12.48 -23.55
CA VAL A 200 -2.89 -11.13 -23.28
C VAL A 200 -1.72 -10.31 -22.76
N LEU A 201 -1.46 -9.19 -23.42
CA LEU A 201 -0.44 -8.22 -23.03
C LEU A 201 -1.14 -7.04 -22.38
N ASN A 202 -0.55 -6.51 -21.30
CA ASN A 202 -1.10 -5.38 -20.57
C ASN A 202 -2.59 -5.61 -20.24
N GLU A 203 -2.89 -6.80 -19.70
CA GLU A 203 -4.24 -7.13 -19.30
C GLU A 203 -4.66 -6.26 -18.11
N GLN A 204 -5.76 -5.53 -18.29
CA GLN A 204 -6.28 -4.62 -17.27
C GLN A 204 -7.74 -4.94 -16.99
N THR A 205 -8.04 -5.25 -15.72
CA THR A 205 -9.40 -5.55 -15.28
C THR A 205 -9.70 -4.90 -13.94
N MET A 206 -10.96 -4.45 -13.77
CA MET A 206 -11.43 -4.02 -12.46
C MET A 206 -12.01 -5.21 -11.70
N SER A 207 -11.49 -5.47 -10.52
CA SER A 207 -11.95 -6.55 -9.64
C SER A 207 -11.98 -6.09 -8.19
N GLY A 208 -13.13 -6.20 -7.52
CA GLY A 208 -13.27 -5.87 -6.11
C GLY A 208 -12.88 -4.43 -5.72
N GLY A 209 -13.03 -3.46 -6.65
CA GLY A 209 -12.62 -2.07 -6.41
C GLY A 209 -11.11 -1.83 -6.56
N ARG A 210 -10.40 -2.74 -7.23
CA ARG A 210 -8.98 -2.63 -7.57
C ARG A 210 -8.79 -2.69 -9.07
N LEU A 211 -7.83 -1.97 -9.59
CA LEU A 211 -7.32 -2.18 -10.93
C LEU A 211 -6.25 -3.28 -10.88
N VAL A 212 -6.48 -4.34 -11.62
CA VAL A 212 -5.55 -5.46 -11.80
C VAL A 212 -4.84 -5.30 -13.13
N VAL A 213 -3.52 -5.38 -13.12
CA VAL A 213 -2.66 -5.34 -14.32
C VAL A 213 -1.79 -6.57 -14.35
N ASN A 214 -1.93 -7.39 -15.41
CA ASN A 214 -0.98 -8.45 -15.73
C ASN A 214 -0.18 -8.00 -16.96
N ALA A 215 1.14 -7.91 -16.84
CA ALA A 215 1.94 -7.46 -17.98
C ALA A 215 1.93 -8.48 -19.13
N LEU A 216 2.06 -9.76 -18.79
CA LEU A 216 1.95 -10.87 -19.72
C LEU A 216 1.11 -11.98 -19.07
N HIS A 217 0.03 -12.37 -19.71
CA HIS A 217 -0.84 -13.48 -19.28
C HIS A 217 -1.01 -14.47 -20.42
N ILE A 218 -0.64 -15.72 -20.17
CA ILE A 218 -0.69 -16.80 -21.14
C ILE A 218 -1.61 -17.90 -20.63
N THR A 219 -2.62 -18.26 -21.40
CA THR A 219 -3.47 -19.39 -21.12
C THR A 219 -3.36 -20.43 -22.25
N VAL A 220 -3.21 -21.68 -21.85
CA VAL A 220 -3.27 -22.84 -22.74
C VAL A 220 -4.48 -23.66 -22.34
N ASN A 221 -5.44 -23.84 -23.25
CA ASN A 221 -6.68 -24.56 -22.99
C ASN A 221 -6.88 -25.66 -24.04
N GLY A 222 -6.99 -26.88 -23.60
CA GLY A 222 -7.34 -28.02 -24.43
C GLY A 222 -6.18 -29.00 -24.64
N ALA A 223 -6.54 -30.26 -24.73
CA ALA A 223 -5.63 -31.34 -25.04
C ALA A 223 -5.31 -31.31 -26.54
N LEU A 224 -4.20 -30.68 -26.89
CA LEU A 224 -3.62 -30.89 -28.20
C LEU A 224 -2.96 -32.28 -28.19
N SER A 225 -3.20 -33.05 -29.26
CA SER A 225 -2.52 -34.33 -29.46
C SER A 225 -0.99 -34.21 -29.53
N LEU A 226 -0.50 -32.98 -29.60
CA LEU A 226 0.91 -32.60 -29.60
C LEU A 226 1.50 -32.43 -28.19
N LEU A 227 0.63 -32.27 -27.16
CA LEU A 227 1.06 -32.10 -25.76
C LEU A 227 1.05 -33.47 -25.09
N SER A 228 2.21 -33.95 -24.69
CA SER A 228 2.33 -35.25 -23.99
C SER A 228 2.09 -35.15 -22.50
N THR A 229 2.17 -33.96 -21.91
CA THR A 229 2.23 -33.77 -20.45
C THR A 229 1.22 -32.79 -19.88
N VAL A 230 0.76 -31.78 -20.64
CA VAL A 230 -0.10 -30.68 -20.17
C VAL A 230 -1.45 -30.68 -20.84
N ALA A 231 -2.54 -30.66 -20.04
CA ALA A 231 -3.92 -30.46 -20.52
C ALA A 231 -4.29 -28.98 -20.55
N SER A 232 -3.80 -28.19 -19.60
CA SER A 232 -3.96 -26.73 -19.57
C SER A 232 -2.84 -26.08 -18.76
N ALA A 233 -2.54 -24.83 -19.09
CA ALA A 233 -1.62 -23.99 -18.30
C ALA A 233 -2.18 -22.58 -18.21
N ASP A 234 -1.87 -21.93 -17.10
CA ASP A 234 -2.18 -20.53 -16.83
C ASP A 234 -0.91 -19.90 -16.25
N ILE A 235 -0.34 -18.92 -16.94
CA ILE A 235 0.94 -18.29 -16.60
C ILE A 235 0.74 -16.78 -16.58
N VAL A 236 1.03 -16.14 -15.44
CA VAL A 236 1.06 -14.70 -15.30
C VAL A 236 2.48 -14.27 -14.98
N VAL A 237 2.99 -13.31 -15.74
CA VAL A 237 4.29 -12.68 -15.49
C VAL A 237 4.07 -11.22 -15.19
N SER A 238 4.53 -10.80 -14.03
CA SER A 238 4.39 -9.48 -13.43
C SER A 238 2.92 -9.05 -13.30
N HIS A 239 2.44 -9.15 -12.07
CA HIS A 239 1.09 -8.82 -11.63
C HIS A 239 1.10 -7.69 -10.63
N ALA A 240 0.28 -6.67 -10.84
CA ALA A 240 0.09 -5.57 -9.92
C ALA A 240 -1.39 -5.25 -9.77
N GLU A 241 -1.86 -5.10 -8.55
CA GLU A 241 -3.21 -4.63 -8.25
C GLU A 241 -3.21 -3.52 -7.21
N ALA A 242 -3.95 -2.44 -7.48
CA ALA A 242 -4.10 -1.31 -6.59
C ALA A 242 -5.56 -0.90 -6.45
N GLY A 243 -5.96 -0.63 -5.21
CA GLY A 243 -7.27 -0.15 -4.84
C GLY A 243 -7.18 0.86 -3.70
N ILE A 244 -8.15 1.75 -3.63
CA ILE A 244 -8.23 2.76 -2.58
C ILE A 244 -9.69 3.10 -2.31
N SER A 245 -10.03 3.28 -1.04
CA SER A 245 -11.33 3.81 -0.66
C SER A 245 -11.18 5.29 -0.29
N CYS A 246 -12.06 6.12 -0.86
CA CYS A 246 -12.02 7.55 -0.67
C CYS A 246 -13.27 8.02 0.08
N ALA A 247 -13.11 8.97 0.97
CA ALA A 247 -14.20 9.75 1.49
C ALA A 247 -14.03 11.21 1.10
N THR A 248 -15.13 11.84 0.69
CA THR A 248 -15.20 13.28 0.54
C THR A 248 -15.98 13.83 1.71
N SER A 249 -15.35 14.67 2.51
CA SER A 249 -16.02 15.41 3.54
C SER A 249 -16.48 16.75 2.96
N THR A 250 -17.77 16.87 2.65
CA THR A 250 -18.40 18.16 2.37
C THR A 250 -18.84 18.75 3.70
N THR A 251 -18.03 19.64 4.24
CA THR A 251 -18.40 20.36 5.45
C THR A 251 -19.31 21.51 5.06
N GLY A 252 -20.59 21.33 5.26
CA GLY A 252 -21.52 22.45 5.31
C GLY A 252 -21.19 23.31 6.52
N GLY A 253 -20.57 24.47 6.29
CA GLY A 253 -20.30 25.48 7.29
C GLY A 253 -19.19 25.15 8.29
N GLY A 254 -17.95 25.56 7.99
CA GLY A 254 -16.81 25.54 8.90
C GLY A 254 -15.84 24.37 8.66
N SER A 255 -15.07 24.46 7.58
CA SER A 255 -13.94 23.55 7.34
C SER A 255 -12.84 23.79 8.37
N CYS A 256 -12.71 22.87 9.32
CA CYS A 256 -11.52 22.82 10.16
C CYS A 256 -10.37 22.20 9.37
N PRO A 257 -9.24 22.87 9.15
CA PRO A 257 -8.07 22.27 8.55
C PRO A 257 -7.63 21.07 9.41
N VAL A 258 -7.20 19.99 8.78
CA VAL A 258 -6.84 18.71 9.39
C VAL A 258 -5.57 18.87 10.22
N LYS A 259 -5.69 19.54 11.36
CA LYS A 259 -4.70 19.55 12.42
C LYS A 259 -5.46 19.28 13.71
N ASP A 260 -5.43 18.05 14.16
CA ASP A 260 -5.93 17.65 15.47
C ASP A 260 -4.88 16.73 16.06
N PHE A 261 -4.14 17.23 17.02
CA PHE A 261 -3.11 16.47 17.69
C PHE A 261 -3.01 16.87 19.16
N VAL A 262 -2.53 15.97 19.97
CA VAL A 262 -2.32 16.17 21.39
C VAL A 262 -0.83 16.20 21.69
N THR A 263 -0.43 17.13 22.54
CA THR A 263 0.88 17.12 23.19
C THR A 263 0.69 17.01 24.69
N GLY A 264 1.59 16.34 25.37
CA GLY A 264 1.53 16.27 26.83
C GLY A 264 2.87 15.91 27.45
N GLY A 265 3.04 16.36 28.68
CA GLY A 265 4.18 16.02 29.48
C GLY A 265 3.91 16.24 30.95
N GLY A 266 4.42 15.36 31.80
CA GLY A 266 4.16 15.45 33.23
C GLY A 266 4.49 14.17 34.00
N GLN A 267 3.78 14.00 35.09
CA GLN A 267 3.92 12.82 35.96
C GLN A 267 2.56 12.23 36.32
N LEU A 268 2.49 10.91 36.36
CA LEU A 268 1.42 10.17 37.00
C LEU A 268 1.82 9.80 38.43
N ALA A 269 0.85 9.81 39.32
CA ALA A 269 1.04 9.25 40.66
C ALA A 269 1.22 7.72 40.53
N SER A 270 2.18 7.18 41.26
CA SER A 270 2.35 5.72 41.39
C SER A 270 2.00 5.26 42.78
N SER A 271 1.41 4.09 42.89
CA SER A 271 1.15 3.44 44.18
C SER A 271 2.44 3.15 44.97
N SER A 272 3.59 3.07 44.31
CA SER A 272 4.91 2.90 44.92
C SER A 272 5.51 4.22 45.44
N GLY A 273 4.87 5.35 45.14
CA GLY A 273 5.37 6.70 45.51
C GLY A 273 6.47 7.28 44.62
N ALA A 274 6.99 6.48 43.68
CA ALA A 274 8.11 6.90 42.82
C ALA A 274 7.71 7.66 41.56
N GLY A 275 6.38 7.63 41.19
CA GLY A 275 5.84 8.34 40.04
C GLY A 275 6.27 7.76 38.68
N VAL A 276 5.53 8.17 37.65
CA VAL A 276 5.84 7.85 36.23
C VAL A 276 5.93 9.14 35.46
N SER A 277 7.11 9.46 34.93
CA SER A 277 7.30 10.62 34.07
C SER A 277 6.90 10.26 32.65
N PHE A 278 6.19 11.15 31.95
CA PHE A 278 5.78 10.95 30.56
C PHE A 278 5.98 12.19 29.71
N GLY A 279 6.13 11.98 28.41
CA GLY A 279 6.12 13.01 27.39
C GLY A 279 5.69 12.42 26.06
N PHE A 280 4.72 13.07 25.39
CA PHE A 280 4.21 12.56 24.13
C PHE A 280 3.69 13.64 23.19
N MET A 281 3.60 13.28 21.95
CA MET A 281 2.86 13.96 20.92
C MET A 281 2.21 12.89 20.04
N GLY A 282 0.95 13.10 19.63
CA GLY A 282 0.31 12.20 18.68
C GLY A 282 -0.93 12.80 18.04
N GLY A 283 -1.13 12.53 16.76
CA GLY A 283 -2.31 12.95 16.04
C GLY A 283 -2.09 13.26 14.57
N LEU A 284 -3.08 13.95 14.00
CA LEU A 284 -3.10 14.40 12.62
C LEU A 284 -2.37 15.73 12.49
N LYS A 285 -1.26 15.75 11.75
CA LYS A 285 -0.52 16.96 11.40
C LYS A 285 -0.06 16.81 9.96
N ASN A 286 -0.59 17.68 9.08
CA ASN A 286 -0.33 17.61 7.64
C ASN A 286 1.15 17.26 7.33
N PRO A 287 1.45 16.17 6.55
CA PRO A 287 0.53 15.45 5.69
C PRO A 287 -0.11 14.16 6.28
N GLY A 288 0.10 13.78 7.54
CA GLY A 288 -0.44 12.52 8.04
C GLY A 288 -0.40 12.34 9.57
N LEU A 289 -0.54 11.11 10.01
CA LEU A 289 -0.35 10.71 11.39
C LEU A 289 1.11 10.87 11.78
N MET A 290 1.37 11.51 12.91
CA MET A 290 2.72 11.65 13.45
C MET A 290 2.72 11.76 14.96
N GLY A 291 3.81 11.34 15.56
CA GLY A 291 3.98 11.45 16.99
C GLY A 291 4.93 10.41 17.56
N HIS A 292 5.21 10.58 18.84
CA HIS A 292 6.00 9.67 19.65
C HIS A 292 5.51 9.72 21.09
N PHE A 293 5.80 8.68 21.85
CA PHE A 293 5.51 8.56 23.28
C PHE A 293 6.73 8.06 24.02
N ASN A 294 7.02 8.64 25.16
CA ASN A 294 8.03 8.16 26.09
C ASN A 294 7.50 8.25 27.51
N ALA A 295 7.70 7.20 28.30
CA ALA A 295 7.47 7.23 29.73
C ALA A 295 8.54 6.44 30.49
N VAL A 296 8.80 6.84 31.72
CA VAL A 296 9.71 6.14 32.64
C VAL A 296 8.98 5.93 33.95
N ASP A 297 8.80 4.68 34.34
CA ASP A 297 8.33 4.30 35.66
C ASP A 297 9.52 4.27 36.61
N HIS A 298 9.60 5.25 37.48
CA HIS A 298 10.71 5.38 38.44
C HIS A 298 10.70 4.34 39.55
N GLY A 299 9.56 3.64 39.76
CA GLY A 299 9.46 2.57 40.75
C GLY A 299 10.03 1.25 40.24
N THR A 300 9.85 0.95 38.96
CA THR A 300 10.31 -0.30 38.33
C THR A 300 11.55 -0.10 37.44
N GLY A 301 11.85 1.13 37.06
CA GLY A 301 12.88 1.46 36.06
C GLY A 301 12.45 1.14 34.64
N GLN A 302 11.18 0.82 34.39
CA GLN A 302 10.69 0.46 33.06
C GLN A 302 10.60 1.70 32.15
N HIS A 303 11.11 1.57 30.93
CA HIS A 303 10.95 2.53 29.85
C HIS A 303 9.87 2.05 28.89
N ILE A 304 8.87 2.91 28.62
CA ILE A 304 7.78 2.65 27.70
C ILE A 304 7.91 3.65 26.55
N GLN A 305 7.96 3.14 25.32
CA GLN A 305 8.17 3.96 24.14
C GLN A 305 7.15 3.62 23.07
N GLY A 306 6.70 4.63 22.31
CA GLY A 306 5.96 4.52 21.07
C GLY A 306 6.65 5.40 20.03
N SER A 307 7.07 4.83 18.92
CA SER A 307 7.93 5.49 17.93
C SER A 307 7.13 6.09 16.76
N SER A 308 5.97 5.53 16.44
CA SER A 308 5.13 5.97 15.32
C SER A 308 3.65 5.84 15.64
N VAL A 309 2.86 6.85 15.25
CA VAL A 309 1.39 6.80 15.40
C VAL A 309 0.80 5.99 14.26
N SER A 310 0.12 4.91 14.61
CA SER A 310 -0.56 4.01 13.66
C SER A 310 -2.08 4.26 13.58
N ALA A 311 -2.71 4.81 14.65
CA ALA A 311 -4.10 5.24 14.62
C ALA A 311 -4.34 6.44 15.56
N TYR A 312 -5.34 7.25 15.22
CA TYR A 312 -5.78 8.39 16.02
C TYR A 312 -7.30 8.51 15.99
N THR A 313 -7.93 8.48 17.15
CA THR A 313 -9.38 8.46 17.28
C THR A 313 -9.86 9.58 18.20
N ILE A 314 -10.82 10.35 17.74
CA ILE A 314 -11.52 11.35 18.55
C ILE A 314 -12.54 10.61 19.42
N THR A 315 -12.32 10.55 20.73
CA THR A 315 -13.20 9.85 21.68
C THR A 315 -14.14 10.77 22.44
N GLY A 316 -13.87 12.08 22.37
CA GLY A 316 -14.71 13.11 22.99
C GLY A 316 -14.32 14.51 22.54
N PRO A 317 -15.03 15.56 22.99
CA PRO A 317 -14.72 16.95 22.64
C PRO A 317 -13.27 17.33 22.97
N THR A 318 -12.76 16.85 24.09
CA THR A 318 -11.42 17.11 24.62
C THR A 318 -10.56 15.84 24.73
N SER A 319 -11.10 14.67 24.34
CA SER A 319 -10.45 13.37 24.54
C SER A 319 -10.02 12.74 23.24
N ARG A 320 -8.85 12.10 23.26
CA ARG A 320 -8.24 11.41 22.10
C ARG A 320 -7.67 10.08 22.53
N GLN A 321 -7.78 9.10 21.63
CA GLN A 321 -7.04 7.85 21.72
C GLN A 321 -5.98 7.81 20.63
N ILE A 322 -4.74 7.56 21.00
CA ILE A 322 -3.59 7.51 20.13
C ILE A 322 -3.01 6.10 20.21
N THR A 323 -2.89 5.45 19.07
CA THR A 323 -2.29 4.11 18.97
C THR A 323 -0.92 4.23 18.34
N TYR A 324 0.09 3.70 18.99
CA TYR A 324 1.47 3.68 18.52
C TYR A 324 1.87 2.25 18.14
N ASP A 325 2.79 2.16 17.17
CA ASP A 325 3.49 0.93 16.79
C ASP A 325 2.54 -0.26 16.54
N ASN A 326 1.50 -0.03 15.71
CA ASN A 326 0.50 -1.03 15.30
C ASN A 326 -0.24 -1.69 16.47
N GLY A 327 -0.52 -0.94 17.53
CA GLY A 327 -1.28 -1.41 18.68
C GLY A 327 -0.44 -1.86 19.87
N ALA A 328 0.89 -1.81 19.79
CA ALA A 328 1.76 -2.15 20.90
C ALA A 328 1.56 -1.21 22.11
N LEU A 329 1.25 0.07 21.83
CA LEU A 329 0.95 1.06 22.86
C LEU A 329 -0.31 1.86 22.49
N VAL A 330 -1.30 1.88 23.36
CA VAL A 330 -2.51 2.69 23.27
C VAL A 330 -2.52 3.71 24.38
N VAL A 331 -2.68 4.98 24.02
CA VAL A 331 -2.71 6.13 24.94
C VAL A 331 -4.07 6.82 24.83
N ASN A 332 -4.74 7.02 25.96
CA ASN A 332 -5.93 7.84 26.06
C ASN A 332 -5.55 9.14 26.79
N ALA A 333 -5.82 10.26 26.17
CA ALA A 333 -5.49 11.57 26.70
C ALA A 333 -6.72 12.48 26.68
N THR A 334 -6.94 13.22 27.74
CA THR A 334 -8.02 14.21 27.87
C THR A 334 -7.45 15.53 28.36
N ASP A 335 -7.71 16.60 27.61
CA ASP A 335 -7.42 17.97 27.95
C ASP A 335 -8.64 18.56 28.68
N ASN A 336 -8.56 18.73 29.99
CA ASN A 336 -9.61 19.30 30.81
C ASN A 336 -9.40 20.81 31.07
N GLY A 337 -8.49 21.42 30.32
CA GLY A 337 -8.18 22.85 30.35
C GLY A 337 -7.10 23.25 31.33
N GLU A 338 -6.79 24.55 31.33
CA GLU A 338 -5.69 25.09 32.13
C GLU A 338 -6.15 25.46 33.57
N PRO A 339 -5.37 25.16 34.60
CA PRO A 339 -4.03 24.51 34.57
C PRO A 339 -4.17 23.00 34.37
N GLY A 340 -3.26 22.38 33.58
CA GLY A 340 -3.31 20.99 33.13
C GLY A 340 -3.29 19.91 34.24
N THR A 341 -3.29 20.28 35.50
CA THR A 341 -3.39 19.35 36.64
C THR A 341 -4.75 18.65 36.76
N ASN A 342 -5.71 19.04 35.94
CA ASN A 342 -7.01 18.36 35.82
C ASN A 342 -7.07 17.40 34.65
N ASP A 343 -6.01 17.32 33.84
CA ASP A 343 -5.97 16.48 32.66
C ASP A 343 -5.84 15.00 33.01
N ASP A 344 -6.33 14.14 32.10
CA ASP A 344 -6.29 12.71 32.30
C ASP A 344 -5.40 12.01 31.27
N LEU A 345 -4.59 11.05 31.72
CA LEU A 345 -3.79 10.19 30.88
C LEU A 345 -3.86 8.75 31.34
N SER A 346 -4.13 7.86 30.40
CA SER A 346 -3.92 6.42 30.63
C SER A 346 -3.25 5.78 29.44
N PHE A 347 -2.46 4.72 29.66
CA PHE A 347 -1.83 3.97 28.58
C PHE A 347 -1.60 2.50 28.91
N THR A 348 -1.29 1.73 27.88
CA THR A 348 -1.06 0.28 27.96
C THR A 348 -0.10 -0.06 29.10
N GLY A 349 -0.37 -1.14 29.84
CA GLY A 349 0.41 -1.55 31.01
C GLY A 349 -0.28 -1.20 32.32
N GLY A 350 -1.48 -0.61 32.29
CA GLY A 350 -2.27 -0.28 33.50
C GLY A 350 -1.91 1.07 34.11
N TYR A 351 -1.15 1.88 33.41
CA TYR A 351 -0.80 3.24 33.84
C TYR A 351 -2.01 4.18 33.72
N ASN A 352 -2.36 4.84 34.79
CA ASN A 352 -3.52 5.72 34.86
C ASN A 352 -3.27 6.92 35.78
N GLY A 353 -3.44 8.13 35.23
CA GLY A 353 -3.48 9.40 35.94
C GLY A 353 -4.83 10.08 35.62
N ASN A 354 -5.76 10.01 36.55
CA ASN A 354 -7.07 10.66 36.45
C ASN A 354 -7.33 11.36 37.78
N PRO A 355 -6.92 12.61 37.94
CA PRO A 355 -6.06 13.39 37.01
C PRO A 355 -4.55 13.04 37.09
N ILE A 356 -3.76 13.63 36.18
CA ILE A 356 -2.30 13.54 36.26
C ILE A 356 -1.76 14.24 37.52
N ALA A 357 -0.65 13.75 38.07
CA ALA A 357 -0.08 14.31 39.30
C ALA A 357 0.54 15.70 39.09
N SER A 358 1.10 15.92 37.93
CA SER A 358 1.68 17.24 37.53
C SER A 358 1.88 17.26 36.00
N GLY A 359 1.94 18.45 35.43
CA GLY A 359 2.16 18.65 34.01
C GLY A 359 0.98 19.24 33.27
N ASN A 360 0.93 19.04 31.97
CA ASN A 360 -0.14 19.53 31.11
C ASN A 360 -0.31 18.63 29.88
N ILE A 361 -1.57 18.44 29.47
CA ILE A 361 -1.97 17.81 28.20
C ILE A 361 -2.71 18.87 27.42
N GLN A 362 -2.28 19.14 26.20
CA GLN A 362 -2.86 20.19 25.39
C GLN A 362 -3.35 19.62 24.06
N LEU A 363 -4.64 19.85 23.80
CA LEU A 363 -5.28 19.53 22.53
C LEU A 363 -5.12 20.70 21.56
N HIS A 364 -4.41 20.47 20.46
CA HIS A 364 -4.22 21.45 19.41
C HIS A 364 -5.25 21.26 18.29
N GLN A 365 -6.32 22.04 18.36
CA GLN A 365 -7.34 22.13 17.33
C GLN A 365 -7.21 23.46 16.57
N PRO A 366 -7.61 23.53 15.29
CA PRO A 366 -7.71 24.79 14.58
C PRO A 366 -8.70 25.72 15.29
N ALA A 367 -8.34 26.98 15.48
CA ALA A 367 -9.22 27.99 16.05
C ALA A 367 -10.50 28.12 15.20
N GLY A 368 -11.67 27.98 15.83
CA GLY A 368 -12.98 28.12 15.18
C GLY A 368 -13.67 26.81 14.80
N CYS A 369 -13.13 25.66 15.18
CA CYS A 369 -13.82 24.38 15.07
C CYS A 369 -14.76 24.17 16.24
N PRO A 370 -16.10 24.16 16.05
CA PRO A 370 -17.00 23.84 17.15
C PRO A 370 -16.84 22.37 17.53
N ALA A 371 -16.64 22.13 18.83
CA ALA A 371 -16.89 20.81 19.39
C ALA A 371 -18.30 20.37 18.95
N THR A 372 -18.43 19.18 18.36
CA THR A 372 -19.73 18.60 18.03
C THR A 372 -20.47 18.33 19.33
N THR A 373 -21.17 19.35 19.85
CA THR A 373 -22.14 19.14 20.88
C THR A 373 -23.34 18.45 20.26
N THR A 374 -23.51 17.18 20.48
CA THR A 374 -24.84 16.52 20.38
C THR A 374 -25.77 17.18 21.37
N SER A 375 -26.45 18.25 20.96
CA SER A 375 -27.53 18.82 21.74
C SER A 375 -28.69 17.83 21.71
N GLY A 376 -28.83 17.05 22.79
CA GLY A 376 -30.07 16.37 23.12
C GLY A 376 -31.16 17.42 23.28
N GLY A 377 -32.07 17.53 22.32
CA GLY A 377 -33.25 18.37 22.40
C GLY A 377 -34.16 17.89 23.50
N GLY A 378 -34.03 18.48 24.68
CA GLY A 378 -35.02 18.39 25.75
C GLY A 378 -36.21 19.27 25.39
N LYS A 379 -37.35 18.68 24.96
CA LYS A 379 -38.63 19.35 24.94
C LYS A 379 -39.01 19.70 26.37
N LYS A 380 -39.10 20.96 26.68
CA LYS A 380 -39.86 21.42 27.87
C LYS A 380 -41.34 21.47 27.51
N HIS A 381 -42.15 20.75 28.29
CA HIS A 381 -43.60 20.98 28.45
C HIS A 381 -43.83 22.18 29.34
#